data_a40e7a0402fbe074ffadd6c2214b211e
#
_entry.id   a40e7a0402fbe074ffadd6c2214b211e
#
_cell.length_a   1.000
_cell.length_b   1.000
_cell.length_c   1.000
_cell.angle_alpha   90.00
_cell.angle_beta   90.00
_cell.angle_gamma   90.00
#
_symmetry.space_group_name_H-M   'P 1'
#
loop_
_entity.id
_entity.type
_entity.pdbx_description
1 polymer ?
#
loop_
_entity_poly.entity_id
_entity_poly.type
_entity_poly.pdbx_seq_one_letter_code
_entity_poly.pdbx_strand_id
1 'polypeptide(L)'
;LFPHKTALENVMMAPVLVLKQNKEEVRKRAEDLIRKVRLQGKEDSYPGELSGGQQQRVAIARSLAMNPDVMLFDEVTSALDPETVKEVLVTIKELAQEGMTCILVTHEMGFAKEVADHIYFTDNGVIVEHGPPSTFFTESSDPRTREFLSQIL
;
A
#
# COMPACT_ATOMS: atom_id res chain seq x y z
N LEU A 1 -9.04 -3.81 9.64
CA LEU A 1 -8.86 -3.17 10.96
C LEU A 1 -9.69 -3.89 12.02
N PHE A 2 -9.32 -3.71 13.29
CA PHE A 2 -10.10 -4.17 14.44
C PHE A 2 -11.22 -3.15 14.73
N PRO A 3 -12.50 -3.51 14.57
CA PRO A 3 -13.60 -2.54 14.59
C PRO A 3 -13.84 -1.89 15.97
N HIS A 4 -13.41 -2.56 17.04
CA HIS A 4 -13.53 -2.09 18.44
C HIS A 4 -12.32 -1.31 18.94
N LYS A 5 -11.41 -0.94 18.04
CA LYS A 5 -10.19 -0.18 18.29
C LYS A 5 -10.19 1.10 17.47
N THR A 6 -9.70 2.19 18.03
CA THR A 6 -9.50 3.43 17.26
C THR A 6 -8.38 3.26 16.21
N ALA A 7 -8.21 4.22 15.33
CA ALA A 7 -7.11 4.24 14.36
C ALA A 7 -5.75 4.13 15.07
N LEU A 8 -5.53 4.94 16.09
CA LEU A 8 -4.30 4.92 16.88
C LEU A 8 -4.07 3.57 17.56
N GLU A 9 -5.10 3.02 18.20
CA GLU A 9 -5.01 1.71 18.86
C GLU A 9 -4.73 0.57 17.87
N ASN A 10 -5.30 0.63 16.66
CA ASN A 10 -5.00 -0.32 15.59
C ASN A 10 -3.52 -0.31 15.21
N VAL A 11 -2.92 0.89 15.08
CA VAL A 11 -1.51 1.05 14.73
C VAL A 11 -0.59 0.61 15.88
N MET A 12 -0.94 0.92 17.11
CA MET A 12 -0.13 0.60 18.30
C MET A 12 -0.12 -0.88 18.68
N MET A 13 -1.16 -1.62 18.33
CA MET A 13 -1.45 -2.91 18.94
C MET A 13 -0.33 -3.93 18.78
N ALA A 14 0.16 -4.16 17.56
CA ALA A 14 1.17 -5.17 17.31
C ALA A 14 2.54 -4.82 17.93
N PRO A 15 3.08 -3.61 17.82
CA PRO A 15 4.31 -3.23 18.49
C PRO A 15 4.25 -3.42 20.02
N VAL A 16 3.13 -3.07 20.65
CA VAL A 16 2.99 -3.21 22.10
C VAL A 16 2.80 -4.66 22.51
N LEU A 17 1.87 -5.39 21.87
CA LEU A 17 1.49 -6.75 22.33
C LEU A 17 2.49 -7.82 21.86
N VAL A 18 3.01 -7.72 20.64
CA VAL A 18 3.88 -8.72 20.04
C VAL A 18 5.35 -8.41 20.30
N LEU A 19 5.79 -7.18 20.00
CA LEU A 19 7.17 -6.78 20.16
C LEU A 19 7.50 -6.31 21.58
N LYS A 20 6.50 -6.20 22.48
CA LYS A 20 6.65 -5.78 23.88
C LYS A 20 7.35 -4.43 24.04
N GLN A 21 7.22 -3.55 23.05
CA GLN A 21 7.81 -2.21 23.07
C GLN A 21 7.10 -1.30 24.09
N ASN A 22 7.78 -0.25 24.52
CA ASN A 22 7.24 0.74 25.45
C ASN A 22 6.01 1.45 24.84
N LYS A 23 4.90 1.47 25.58
CA LYS A 23 3.63 1.99 25.09
C LYS A 23 3.68 3.48 24.71
N GLU A 24 4.39 4.30 25.49
CA GLU A 24 4.49 5.74 25.23
C GLU A 24 5.34 6.05 23.99
N GLU A 25 6.41 5.31 23.77
CA GLU A 25 7.25 5.42 22.57
C GLU A 25 6.48 4.97 21.33
N VAL A 26 5.76 3.84 21.44
CA VAL A 26 4.91 3.34 20.36
C VAL A 26 3.80 4.32 20.03
N ARG A 27 3.19 4.98 21.05
CA ARG A 27 2.15 5.98 20.83
C ARG A 27 2.66 7.14 19.99
N LYS A 28 3.79 7.73 20.33
CA LYS A 28 4.39 8.84 19.59
C LYS A 28 4.65 8.44 18.12
N ARG A 29 5.28 7.27 17.94
CA ARG A 29 5.54 6.74 16.59
C ARG A 29 4.25 6.48 15.81
N ALA A 30 3.20 5.96 16.45
CA ALA A 30 1.92 5.72 15.80
C ALA A 30 1.23 7.02 15.39
N GLU A 31 1.28 8.06 16.21
CA GLU A 31 0.80 9.41 15.87
C GLU A 31 1.53 9.99 14.66
N ASP A 32 2.86 9.82 14.59
CA ASP A 32 3.66 10.23 13.43
C ASP A 32 3.29 9.42 12.16
N LEU A 33 3.05 8.12 12.29
CA LEU A 33 2.62 7.27 11.18
C LEU A 33 1.21 7.64 10.67
N ILE A 34 0.27 7.95 11.57
CA ILE A 34 -1.07 8.43 11.20
C ILE A 34 -0.96 9.75 10.43
N ARG A 35 -0.10 10.65 10.88
CA ARG A 35 0.19 11.91 10.15
C ARG A 35 0.82 11.65 8.79
N LYS A 36 1.77 10.73 8.72
CA LYS A 36 2.45 10.32 7.50
C LYS A 36 1.46 9.80 6.43
N VAL A 37 0.46 9.03 6.83
CA VAL A 37 -0.59 8.56 5.92
C VAL A 37 -1.75 9.58 5.76
N ARG A 38 -1.54 10.85 6.13
CA ARG A 38 -2.49 11.96 5.94
C ARG A 38 -3.84 11.75 6.66
N LEU A 39 -3.79 11.22 7.88
CA LEU A 39 -4.96 11.00 8.73
C LEU A 39 -4.90 11.78 10.05
N GLN A 40 -4.19 12.91 10.06
CA GLN A 40 -4.13 13.79 11.22
C GLN A 40 -5.53 14.21 11.67
N GLY A 41 -5.80 14.11 12.97
CA GLY A 41 -7.11 14.38 13.57
C GLY A 41 -8.09 13.21 13.49
N LYS A 42 -7.63 12.02 13.04
CA LYS A 42 -8.41 10.78 12.97
C LYS A 42 -7.91 9.71 13.94
N GLU A 43 -7.02 10.06 14.85
CA GLU A 43 -6.38 9.16 15.80
C GLU A 43 -7.40 8.38 16.65
N ASP A 44 -8.45 9.07 17.10
CA ASP A 44 -9.49 8.53 17.97
C ASP A 44 -10.72 8.00 17.21
N SER A 45 -10.73 8.09 15.87
CA SER A 45 -11.82 7.57 15.05
C SER A 45 -11.81 6.04 15.01
N TYR A 46 -13.00 5.44 15.11
CA TYR A 46 -13.20 4.01 14.88
C TYR A 46 -13.29 3.69 13.38
N PRO A 47 -12.98 2.45 12.95
CA PRO A 47 -13.08 2.07 11.55
C PRO A 47 -14.41 2.41 10.88
N GLY A 48 -15.54 2.26 11.58
CA GLY A 48 -16.85 2.62 11.05
C GLY A 48 -17.08 4.11 10.78
N GLU A 49 -16.21 4.99 11.31
CA GLU A 49 -16.24 6.44 11.12
C GLU A 49 -15.27 6.91 10.01
N LEU A 50 -14.54 5.97 9.42
CA LEU A 50 -13.55 6.22 8.39
C LEU A 50 -14.04 5.75 7.02
N SER A 51 -13.72 6.51 5.97
CA SER A 51 -13.94 6.06 4.59
C SER A 51 -13.08 4.81 4.28
N GLY A 52 -13.40 4.06 3.23
CA GLY A 52 -12.63 2.90 2.80
C GLY A 52 -11.14 3.22 2.59
N GLY A 53 -10.85 4.32 1.90
CA GLY A 53 -9.47 4.78 1.69
C GLY A 53 -8.76 5.22 2.98
N GLN A 54 -9.49 5.83 3.92
CA GLN A 54 -8.96 6.14 5.25
C GLN A 54 -8.63 4.86 6.02
N GLN A 55 -9.50 3.85 5.98
CA GLN A 55 -9.25 2.55 6.60
C GLN A 55 -8.01 1.86 6.02
N GLN A 56 -7.83 1.90 4.68
CA GLN A 56 -6.63 1.36 4.03
C GLN A 56 -5.37 2.09 4.47
N ARG A 57 -5.40 3.42 4.58
CA ARG A 57 -4.26 4.20 5.06
C ARG A 57 -3.93 3.92 6.53
N VAL A 58 -4.93 3.66 7.39
CA VAL A 58 -4.68 3.15 8.76
C VAL A 58 -4.04 1.77 8.72
N ALA A 59 -4.47 0.88 7.81
CA ALA A 59 -3.87 -0.45 7.65
C ALA A 59 -2.40 -0.36 7.19
N ILE A 60 -2.07 0.57 6.31
CA ILE A 60 -0.68 0.87 5.91
C ILE A 60 0.13 1.35 7.12
N ALA A 61 -0.37 2.34 7.87
CA ALA A 61 0.29 2.85 9.08
C ALA A 61 0.51 1.74 10.12
N ARG A 62 -0.47 0.84 10.31
CA ARG A 62 -0.36 -0.33 11.19
C ARG A 62 0.76 -1.27 10.76
N SER A 63 0.93 -1.51 9.47
CA SER A 63 2.01 -2.35 8.95
C SER A 63 3.37 -1.67 9.13
N LEU A 64 3.47 -0.38 8.85
CA LEU A 64 4.68 0.43 9.06
C LEU A 64 5.12 0.48 10.53
N ALA A 65 4.17 0.41 11.48
CA ALA A 65 4.46 0.44 12.91
C ALA A 65 5.34 -0.74 13.38
N MET A 66 5.37 -1.83 12.61
CA MET A 66 6.23 -2.99 12.85
C MET A 66 7.67 -2.79 12.36
N ASN A 67 7.96 -1.65 11.74
CA ASN A 67 9.26 -1.32 11.15
C ASN A 67 9.75 -2.38 10.15
N PRO A 68 8.95 -2.69 9.12
CA PRO A 68 9.29 -3.76 8.17
C PRO A 68 10.39 -3.33 7.20
N ASP A 69 11.20 -4.30 6.74
CA ASP A 69 12.15 -4.10 5.64
C ASP A 69 11.48 -4.11 4.27
N VAL A 70 10.33 -4.79 4.16
CA VAL A 70 9.55 -4.94 2.92
C VAL A 70 8.05 -4.80 3.21
N MET A 71 7.36 -4.04 2.39
CA MET A 71 5.89 -3.93 2.41
C MET A 71 5.27 -4.71 1.25
N LEU A 72 4.27 -5.54 1.57
CA LEU A 72 3.49 -6.28 0.57
C LEU A 72 2.10 -5.66 0.46
N PHE A 73 1.72 -5.29 -0.76
CA PHE A 73 0.41 -4.73 -1.08
C PHE A 73 -0.30 -5.64 -2.08
N ASP A 74 -1.38 -6.26 -1.66
CA ASP A 74 -2.18 -7.14 -2.49
C ASP A 74 -3.53 -6.48 -2.78
N GLU A 75 -3.69 -5.98 -4.01
CA GLU A 75 -4.91 -5.33 -4.53
C GLU A 75 -5.54 -4.32 -3.57
N VAL A 76 -4.75 -3.48 -2.94
CA VAL A 76 -5.19 -2.56 -1.85
C VAL A 76 -6.25 -1.54 -2.27
N THR A 77 -6.51 -1.39 -3.57
CA THR A 77 -7.47 -0.43 -4.14
C THR A 77 -8.75 -1.09 -4.68
N SER A 78 -8.81 -2.42 -4.77
CA SER A 78 -9.90 -3.15 -5.47
C SER A 78 -11.31 -2.91 -4.92
N ALA A 79 -11.43 -2.57 -3.64
CA ALA A 79 -12.70 -2.32 -2.96
C ALA A 79 -12.99 -0.83 -2.72
N LEU A 80 -12.25 0.07 -3.37
CA LEU A 80 -12.33 1.51 -3.16
C LEU A 80 -12.99 2.20 -4.36
N ASP A 81 -13.64 3.33 -4.08
CA ASP A 81 -14.10 4.24 -5.13
C ASP A 81 -12.92 5.01 -5.77
N PRO A 82 -13.07 5.47 -7.03
CA PRO A 82 -11.97 6.10 -7.78
C PRO A 82 -11.33 7.33 -7.12
N GLU A 83 -12.09 8.06 -6.29
CA GLU A 83 -11.55 9.25 -5.60
C GLU A 83 -10.61 8.83 -4.48
N THR A 84 -11.00 7.82 -3.71
CA THR A 84 -10.20 7.31 -2.59
C THR A 84 -9.02 6.44 -3.04
N VAL A 85 -9.10 5.80 -4.22
CA VAL A 85 -7.96 5.09 -4.84
C VAL A 85 -6.73 5.97 -4.93
N LYS A 86 -6.87 7.20 -5.45
CA LYS A 86 -5.75 8.14 -5.63
C LYS A 86 -5.03 8.44 -4.32
N GLU A 87 -5.77 8.63 -3.23
CA GLU A 87 -5.19 8.94 -1.92
C GLU A 87 -4.32 7.80 -1.38
N VAL A 88 -4.76 6.55 -1.57
CA VAL A 88 -4.00 5.36 -1.16
C VAL A 88 -2.75 5.19 -2.03
N LEU A 89 -2.87 5.35 -3.35
CA LEU A 89 -1.74 5.23 -4.27
C LEU A 89 -0.68 6.32 -4.03
N VAL A 90 -1.09 7.55 -3.74
CA VAL A 90 -0.15 8.62 -3.35
C VAL A 90 0.63 8.25 -2.09
N THR A 91 -0.04 7.66 -1.09
CA THR A 91 0.63 7.20 0.14
C THR A 91 1.68 6.13 -0.17
N ILE A 92 1.36 5.14 -1.02
CA ILE A 92 2.29 4.08 -1.43
C ILE A 92 3.48 4.66 -2.20
N LYS A 93 3.22 5.58 -3.12
CA LYS A 93 4.27 6.28 -3.88
C LYS A 93 5.25 7.01 -2.98
N GLU A 94 4.75 7.76 -1.99
CA GLU A 94 5.59 8.47 -1.02
C GLU A 94 6.48 7.49 -0.23
N LEU A 95 5.94 6.35 0.20
CA LEU A 95 6.72 5.32 0.89
C LEU A 95 7.84 4.76 0.01
N ALA A 96 7.56 4.44 -1.26
CA ALA A 96 8.57 3.97 -2.20
C ALA A 96 9.66 5.03 -2.44
N GLN A 97 9.29 6.30 -2.60
CA GLN A 97 10.23 7.41 -2.78
C GLN A 97 11.12 7.66 -1.56
N GLU A 98 10.66 7.33 -0.36
CA GLU A 98 11.45 7.36 0.87
C GLU A 98 12.38 6.15 1.04
N GLY A 99 12.41 5.24 0.06
CA GLY A 99 13.31 4.07 0.04
C GLY A 99 12.71 2.80 0.65
N MET A 100 11.40 2.77 0.92
CA MET A 100 10.73 1.53 1.35
C MET A 100 10.68 0.53 0.20
N THR A 101 11.18 -0.67 0.44
CA THR A 101 10.99 -1.77 -0.53
C THR A 101 9.54 -2.22 -0.53
N CYS A 102 8.87 -2.09 -1.69
CA CYS A 102 7.46 -2.43 -1.85
C CYS A 102 7.28 -3.50 -2.93
N ILE A 103 6.47 -4.51 -2.64
CA ILE A 103 5.94 -5.44 -3.65
C ILE A 103 4.44 -5.17 -3.75
N LEU A 104 3.97 -4.85 -4.96
CA LEU A 104 2.60 -4.44 -5.19
C LEU A 104 1.94 -5.32 -6.25
N VAL A 105 0.83 -5.96 -5.90
CA VAL A 105 -0.11 -6.57 -6.85
C VAL A 105 -1.21 -5.55 -7.14
N THR A 106 -1.37 -5.16 -8.40
CA THR A 106 -2.29 -4.08 -8.76
C THR A 106 -2.82 -4.21 -10.19
N HIS A 107 -4.01 -3.70 -10.41
CA HIS A 107 -4.60 -3.45 -11.73
C HIS A 107 -4.43 -1.99 -12.19
N GLU A 108 -3.82 -1.15 -11.38
CA GLU A 108 -3.59 0.27 -11.68
C GLU A 108 -2.34 0.44 -12.55
N MET A 109 -2.44 0.16 -13.86
CA MET A 109 -1.30 0.15 -14.78
C MET A 109 -0.63 1.51 -14.93
N GLY A 110 -1.41 2.60 -14.88
CA GLY A 110 -0.87 3.97 -14.86
C GLY A 110 0.03 4.22 -13.66
N PHE A 111 -0.38 3.75 -12.50
CA PHE A 111 0.40 3.83 -11.27
C PHE A 111 1.66 2.95 -11.34
N ALA A 112 1.52 1.69 -11.78
CA ALA A 112 2.65 0.79 -11.95
C ALA A 112 3.72 1.38 -12.89
N LYS A 113 3.30 1.98 -14.01
CA LYS A 113 4.19 2.66 -14.96
C LYS A 113 4.96 3.83 -14.34
N GLU A 114 4.32 4.56 -13.43
CA GLU A 114 4.89 5.78 -12.81
C GLU A 114 5.83 5.46 -11.64
N VAL A 115 5.55 4.42 -10.85
CA VAL A 115 6.17 4.21 -9.54
C VAL A 115 7.07 2.98 -9.48
N ALA A 116 6.84 1.96 -10.31
CA ALA A 116 7.62 0.73 -10.23
C ALA A 116 9.03 0.90 -10.79
N ASP A 117 10.01 0.31 -10.11
CA ASP A 117 11.37 0.12 -10.66
C ASP A 117 11.41 -1.11 -11.55
N HIS A 118 10.59 -2.12 -11.25
CA HIS A 118 10.53 -3.38 -11.99
C HIS A 118 9.11 -3.96 -11.98
N ILE A 119 8.69 -4.53 -13.11
CA ILE A 119 7.38 -5.14 -13.29
C ILE A 119 7.55 -6.63 -13.57
N TYR A 120 6.68 -7.43 -13.00
CA TYR A 120 6.54 -8.87 -13.24
C TYR A 120 5.12 -9.13 -13.71
N PHE A 121 4.96 -9.59 -14.94
CA PHE A 121 3.66 -10.04 -15.45
C PHE A 121 3.52 -11.54 -15.21
N THR A 122 2.47 -11.91 -14.51
CA THR A 122 2.18 -13.32 -14.19
C THR A 122 0.90 -13.78 -14.86
N ASP A 123 0.93 -14.97 -15.44
CA ASP A 123 -0.25 -15.65 -15.98
C ASP A 123 -0.20 -17.14 -15.64
N ASN A 124 -1.31 -17.74 -15.24
CA ASN A 124 -1.40 -19.15 -14.84
C ASN A 124 -0.33 -19.61 -13.83
N GLY A 125 0.05 -18.73 -12.89
CA GLY A 125 1.00 -19.04 -11.82
C GLY A 125 2.48 -19.02 -12.22
N VAL A 126 2.80 -18.55 -13.44
CA VAL A 126 4.18 -18.38 -13.91
C VAL A 126 4.46 -16.92 -14.25
N ILE A 127 5.72 -16.51 -14.13
CA ILE A 127 6.18 -15.20 -14.62
C ILE A 127 6.36 -15.34 -16.13
N VAL A 128 5.52 -14.63 -16.89
CA VAL A 128 5.55 -14.62 -18.37
C VAL A 128 6.60 -13.65 -18.89
N GLU A 129 6.63 -12.45 -18.32
CA GLU A 129 7.58 -11.41 -18.70
C GLU A 129 7.90 -10.51 -17.51
N HIS A 130 9.08 -9.92 -17.49
CA HIS A 130 9.46 -8.94 -16.47
C HIS A 130 10.45 -7.93 -17.03
N GLY A 131 10.49 -6.74 -16.45
CA GLY A 131 11.42 -5.69 -16.85
C GLY A 131 11.10 -4.34 -16.23
N PRO A 132 11.93 -3.32 -16.49
CA PRO A 132 11.61 -1.96 -16.07
C PRO A 132 10.39 -1.43 -16.83
N PRO A 133 9.61 -0.51 -16.24
CA PRO A 133 8.39 0.04 -16.87
C PRO A 133 8.62 0.59 -18.27
N SER A 134 9.79 1.23 -18.50
CA SER A 134 10.13 1.83 -19.80
C SER A 134 10.11 0.83 -20.96
N THR A 135 10.56 -0.40 -20.74
CA THR A 135 10.55 -1.46 -21.76
C THR A 135 9.28 -2.29 -21.69
N PHE A 136 8.81 -2.60 -20.50
CA PHE A 136 7.62 -3.45 -20.31
C PHE A 136 6.38 -2.88 -21.02
N PHE A 137 6.11 -1.58 -20.90
CA PHE A 137 4.92 -0.95 -21.51
C PHE A 137 5.09 -0.56 -22.99
N THR A 138 6.30 -0.54 -23.54
CA THR A 138 6.55 -0.05 -24.91
C THR A 138 7.12 -1.10 -25.86
N GLU A 139 7.90 -2.05 -25.33
CA GLU A 139 8.69 -2.99 -26.10
C GLU A 139 8.50 -4.45 -25.66
N SER A 140 7.34 -4.74 -25.04
CA SER A 140 7.03 -6.09 -24.58
C SER A 140 7.21 -7.12 -25.70
N SER A 141 7.98 -8.16 -25.45
CA SER A 141 8.33 -9.21 -26.39
C SER A 141 7.34 -10.36 -26.41
N ASP A 142 6.73 -10.65 -25.28
CA ASP A 142 5.80 -11.78 -25.14
C ASP A 142 4.42 -11.46 -25.74
N PRO A 143 3.85 -12.35 -26.56
CA PRO A 143 2.53 -12.14 -27.17
C PRO A 143 1.39 -12.00 -26.15
N ARG A 144 1.46 -12.73 -25.04
CA ARG A 144 0.44 -12.71 -23.98
C ARG A 144 0.48 -11.39 -23.21
N THR A 145 1.68 -10.87 -22.93
CA THR A 145 1.86 -9.54 -22.34
C THR A 145 1.31 -8.44 -23.23
N ARG A 146 1.60 -8.51 -24.55
CA ARG A 146 1.05 -7.53 -25.51
C ARG A 146 -0.46 -7.56 -25.61
N GLU A 147 -1.05 -8.76 -25.62
CA GLU A 147 -2.50 -8.92 -25.60
C GLU A 147 -3.10 -8.26 -24.36
N PHE A 148 -2.56 -8.55 -23.17
CA PHE A 148 -2.98 -7.95 -21.90
C PHE A 148 -2.89 -6.42 -21.92
N LEU A 149 -1.74 -5.87 -22.33
CA LEU A 149 -1.53 -4.42 -22.39
C LEU A 149 -2.50 -3.74 -23.37
N SER A 150 -2.80 -4.36 -24.51
CA SER A 150 -3.74 -3.82 -25.50
C SER A 150 -5.18 -3.72 -25.02
N GLN A 151 -5.56 -4.44 -23.96
CA GLN A 151 -6.90 -4.40 -23.36
C GLN A 151 -7.05 -3.32 -22.29
N ILE A 152 -5.92 -2.78 -21.79
CA ILE A 152 -5.91 -1.89 -20.63
C ILE A 152 -5.44 -0.47 -20.99
N LEU A 153 -4.59 -0.35 -22.00
CA LEU A 153 -4.05 0.92 -22.51
C LEU A 153 -4.80 1.37 -23.77
#